data_ff25af22a8fd6585107f16fc76b4e31f
#
_entry.id   ff25af22a8fd6585107f16fc76b4e31f
#
_cell.length_a   1.000
_cell.length_b   1.000
_cell.length_c   1.000
_cell.angle_alpha   90.00
_cell.angle_beta   90.00
_cell.angle_gamma   90.00
#
_symmetry.space_group_name_H-M   'P 1'
#
loop_
_entity.id
_entity.type
_entity.pdbx_description
1 polymer ?
#
loop_
_entity_poly.entity_id
_entity_poly.type
_entity_poly.pdbx_seq_one_letter_code
_entity_poly.pdbx_strand_id
1 'polypeptide(L)'
;PGYAPSGKILTPIPVFRWARGQRLSQNLLSLQLPLYEQIMEKAPSSLHTLIASGDVYIRAGQPLQTIPDADVVCYGLWVDPNLAKNHGVFVSSRATPDKLDFMLQKPSVEELGKLMQTHLFLMDIGIWLLSDRAVSLLVKRSYKEGKLSYYDMYSDFGLTLGEHPRMMDDELNKLSVAILPLPGGEFYHYGTSRELISSTLAVQNLVNDQREIMHKKVKPHPAMFVQNAEVGYQLTSQNSEIWIENSYVGAGWNIHHQTIITGVPANNWNLEVPSGVCIDVVPFGESGYVARPYGFNDTFKGALAKEETYYQGMSVGEWCAVRGISVEEIENGHDLQAARLFPVCSSVEELGAVMRWMVSEPALQQGKEIWQRCRKLSADDISAYSNLYRLAEQREAFRIKNWPALAHNYERSVFYQLNLENAAGEFARYDLSLPEPLSESAPLMTRISDNMFRARVQQLKGLAYREYENEAFRLMRDGLTASALAKRQQPHLSVYSDQIVWGRSPVRIDLAGGWTDTPPYCLNEGGSVVNIAIELNGQPPLQVYVKPCREYKIILRSIDLGAMEVVTTYGEVRDFMQVGSPFSIPKAALVLAGFQPGFSTESYVSLEEQLKAFGSGMEITLLSAIPAGSGL
;
A
#
# COMPACT_ATOMS: atom_id res chain seq x y z
N PRO A 1 -9.41 -15.88 -13.76
CA PRO A 1 -10.74 -15.38 -13.49
C PRO A 1 -11.13 -14.33 -14.52
N GLY A 2 -12.31 -14.52 -15.12
CA GLY A 2 -12.86 -13.64 -16.11
C GLY A 2 -13.48 -12.37 -15.50
N TYR A 3 -14.13 -11.58 -16.32
CA TYR A 3 -14.88 -10.42 -15.87
C TYR A 3 -16.17 -10.86 -15.18
N ALA A 4 -16.46 -10.24 -14.06
CA ALA A 4 -17.66 -10.56 -13.33
C ALA A 4 -18.91 -10.12 -14.12
N PRO A 5 -19.91 -10.99 -14.30
CA PRO A 5 -21.12 -10.66 -15.06
C PRO A 5 -21.90 -9.46 -14.49
N SER A 6 -21.82 -9.26 -13.19
CA SER A 6 -22.51 -8.19 -12.46
C SER A 6 -21.93 -6.78 -12.64
N GLY A 7 -21.13 -6.53 -13.66
CA GLY A 7 -20.51 -5.22 -13.86
C GLY A 7 -19.31 -4.93 -12.97
N LYS A 8 -18.92 -5.86 -12.11
CA LYS A 8 -17.72 -5.74 -11.29
C LYS A 8 -16.49 -5.71 -12.15
N ILE A 9 -15.53 -4.87 -11.80
CA ILE A 9 -14.24 -4.80 -12.46
C ILE A 9 -13.29 -5.72 -11.74
N LEU A 10 -12.70 -6.66 -12.47
CA LEU A 10 -11.57 -7.42 -12.00
C LEU A 10 -10.30 -6.62 -12.25
N THR A 11 -10.10 -5.59 -11.46
CA THR A 11 -8.82 -4.91 -11.50
C THR A 11 -7.79 -5.75 -10.76
N PRO A 12 -6.56 -5.83 -11.29
CA PRO A 12 -5.46 -6.19 -10.43
C PRO A 12 -5.28 -5.00 -9.50
N ILE A 13 -5.45 -5.21 -8.37
CA ILE A 13 -5.07 -4.73 -7.08
C ILE A 13 -4.52 -3.33 -7.00
N PRO A 14 -5.15 -2.55 -6.12
CA PRO A 14 -4.65 -1.24 -5.71
C PRO A 14 -3.22 -1.35 -5.18
N VAL A 15 -2.43 -0.36 -5.49
CA VAL A 15 -1.11 -0.17 -4.89
C VAL A 15 -1.31 0.25 -3.45
N PHE A 16 -0.96 -0.61 -2.51
CA PHE A 16 -0.97 -0.26 -1.09
C PHE A 16 0.37 0.33 -0.69
N ARG A 17 0.32 1.50 -0.08
CA ARG A 17 1.48 2.13 0.54
C ARG A 17 1.64 1.59 1.96
N TRP A 18 2.76 0.90 2.21
CA TRP A 18 3.15 0.46 3.55
C TRP A 18 4.10 1.46 4.19
N ALA A 19 4.11 1.54 5.49
CA ALA A 19 4.96 2.47 6.25
C ALA A 19 6.48 2.33 5.94
N ARG A 20 6.90 1.22 5.35
CA ARG A 20 8.30 0.91 5.01
C ARG A 20 8.52 0.45 3.57
N GLY A 21 7.65 0.76 2.69
CA GLY A 21 7.83 0.38 1.29
C GLY A 21 6.52 0.39 0.56
N GLN A 22 6.63 0.63 -0.72
CA GLN A 22 5.53 0.56 -1.65
C GLN A 22 5.81 -0.54 -2.63
N ARG A 23 4.81 -1.34 -2.93
CA ARG A 23 4.88 -2.29 -4.03
C ARG A 23 3.89 -1.85 -5.09
N LEU A 24 4.35 -1.76 -6.32
CA LEU A 24 3.56 -1.23 -7.45
C LEU A 24 2.38 -2.10 -7.85
N SER A 25 2.38 -3.35 -7.57
CA SER A 25 1.19 -4.17 -7.69
C SER A 25 1.31 -5.36 -6.77
N GLN A 26 0.40 -5.47 -5.86
CA GLN A 26 0.20 -6.67 -5.10
C GLN A 26 -1.16 -7.22 -5.39
N ASN A 27 -1.22 -8.52 -5.42
CA ASN A 27 -2.43 -9.26 -5.59
C ASN A 27 -3.19 -9.26 -4.26
N LEU A 28 -4.48 -8.95 -4.27
CA LEU A 28 -5.33 -8.97 -3.07
C LEU A 28 -5.20 -10.31 -2.34
N LEU A 29 -5.13 -11.41 -3.10
CA LEU A 29 -4.87 -12.72 -2.56
C LEU A 29 -3.52 -12.80 -1.83
N SER A 30 -2.42 -12.29 -2.43
CA SER A 30 -1.10 -12.34 -1.76
C SER A 30 -1.05 -11.51 -0.49
N LEU A 31 -1.86 -10.46 -0.37
CA LEU A 31 -2.00 -9.70 0.87
C LEU A 31 -2.76 -10.47 1.95
N GLN A 32 -3.68 -11.36 1.54
CA GLN A 32 -4.53 -12.13 2.45
C GLN A 32 -3.91 -13.46 2.88
N LEU A 33 -3.05 -14.07 2.07
CA LEU A 33 -2.44 -15.36 2.35
C LEU A 33 -1.83 -15.47 3.75
N PRO A 34 -1.08 -14.47 4.28
CA PRO A 34 -0.53 -14.56 5.63
C PRO A 34 -1.59 -14.68 6.73
N LEU A 35 -2.76 -14.04 6.56
CA LEU A 35 -3.87 -14.19 7.52
C LEU A 35 -4.49 -15.61 7.42
N TYR A 36 -4.70 -16.09 6.20
CA TYR A 36 -5.28 -17.41 5.97
C TYR A 36 -4.36 -18.53 6.47
N GLU A 37 -3.05 -18.39 6.29
CA GLU A 37 -2.04 -19.29 6.83
C GLU A 37 -2.11 -19.35 8.37
N GLN A 38 -2.11 -18.20 9.05
CA GLN A 38 -2.25 -18.11 10.50
C GLN A 38 -3.57 -18.73 11.02
N ILE A 39 -4.67 -18.58 10.28
CA ILE A 39 -5.94 -19.21 10.62
C ILE A 39 -5.81 -20.73 10.51
N MET A 40 -5.27 -21.23 9.40
CA MET A 40 -5.15 -22.67 9.15
C MET A 40 -4.15 -23.33 10.10
N GLU A 41 -3.08 -22.66 10.51
CA GLU A 41 -2.14 -23.16 11.53
C GLU A 41 -2.81 -23.40 12.90
N LYS A 42 -3.84 -22.59 13.21
CA LYS A 42 -4.61 -22.71 14.47
C LYS A 42 -5.84 -23.58 14.36
N ALA A 43 -6.22 -23.97 13.14
CA ALA A 43 -7.40 -24.79 12.91
C ALA A 43 -7.23 -26.20 13.48
N PRO A 44 -8.29 -26.78 14.09
CA PRO A 44 -8.30 -28.22 14.44
C PRO A 44 -8.04 -29.09 13.20
N SER A 45 -7.49 -30.27 13.42
CA SER A 45 -7.19 -31.23 12.34
C SER A 45 -8.41 -31.77 11.60
N SER A 46 -9.61 -31.47 12.04
CA SER A 46 -10.89 -31.77 11.37
C SER A 46 -11.25 -30.72 10.29
N LEU A 47 -10.66 -29.52 10.33
CA LEU A 47 -10.96 -28.41 9.44
C LEU A 47 -9.86 -28.27 8.39
N HIS A 48 -10.00 -28.95 7.25
CA HIS A 48 -8.98 -28.99 6.21
C HIS A 48 -9.17 -27.97 5.09
N THR A 49 -10.37 -27.39 4.96
CA THR A 49 -10.72 -26.52 3.85
C THR A 49 -11.06 -25.12 4.33
N LEU A 50 -10.36 -24.12 3.80
CA LEU A 50 -10.70 -22.71 3.97
C LEU A 50 -11.30 -22.19 2.67
N ILE A 51 -12.50 -21.59 2.78
CA ILE A 51 -13.13 -20.82 1.70
C ILE A 51 -13.01 -19.35 2.06
N ALA A 52 -12.51 -18.55 1.13
CA ALA A 52 -12.39 -17.11 1.30
C ALA A 52 -12.99 -16.35 0.13
N SER A 53 -13.63 -15.21 0.44
CA SER A 53 -14.11 -14.30 -0.59
C SER A 53 -12.94 -13.66 -1.35
N GLY A 54 -13.05 -13.56 -2.68
CA GLY A 54 -11.99 -13.04 -3.54
C GLY A 54 -12.00 -11.52 -3.72
N ASP A 55 -13.03 -10.84 -3.25
CA ASP A 55 -13.25 -9.39 -3.40
C ASP A 55 -13.20 -8.63 -2.07
N VAL A 56 -12.46 -9.15 -1.11
CA VAL A 56 -12.27 -8.54 0.21
C VAL A 56 -10.79 -8.40 0.58
N TYR A 57 -10.49 -7.40 1.38
CA TYR A 57 -9.23 -7.27 2.10
C TYR A 57 -9.53 -7.20 3.59
N ILE A 58 -9.00 -8.14 4.34
CA ILE A 58 -9.29 -8.33 5.77
C ILE A 58 -7.98 -8.17 6.54
N ARG A 59 -8.01 -7.41 7.62
CA ARG A 59 -6.90 -7.24 8.54
C ARG A 59 -7.31 -7.69 9.93
N ALA A 60 -6.44 -8.44 10.60
CA ALA A 60 -6.58 -8.77 12.02
C ALA A 60 -5.62 -7.89 12.83
N GLY A 61 -6.15 -7.08 13.74
CA GLY A 61 -5.37 -6.19 14.59
C GLY A 61 -4.87 -6.82 15.90
N GLN A 62 -5.33 -8.02 16.22
CA GLN A 62 -5.01 -8.75 17.45
C GLN A 62 -4.77 -10.22 17.15
N PRO A 63 -4.08 -10.96 18.05
CA PRO A 63 -3.88 -12.40 17.90
C PRO A 63 -5.19 -13.16 17.77
N LEU A 64 -5.21 -14.13 16.85
CA LEU A 64 -6.37 -15.00 16.62
C LEU A 64 -6.68 -15.86 17.85
N GLN A 65 -7.97 -16.01 18.12
CA GLN A 65 -8.49 -16.89 19.19
C GLN A 65 -8.34 -18.38 18.81
N THR A 66 -8.55 -19.26 19.79
CA THR A 66 -8.65 -20.70 19.56
C THR A 66 -9.86 -20.99 18.68
N ILE A 67 -9.66 -21.80 17.65
CA ILE A 67 -10.72 -22.21 16.72
C ILE A 67 -11.39 -23.46 17.28
N PRO A 68 -12.73 -23.47 17.48
CA PRO A 68 -13.43 -24.64 17.98
C PRO A 68 -13.49 -25.77 16.95
N ASP A 69 -13.61 -27.00 17.42
CA ASP A 69 -13.82 -28.15 16.57
C ASP A 69 -15.31 -28.27 16.20
N ALA A 70 -15.65 -27.91 14.97
CA ALA A 70 -16.99 -27.93 14.42
C ALA A 70 -16.94 -28.28 12.92
N ASP A 71 -18.05 -28.69 12.32
CA ASP A 71 -18.10 -28.99 10.88
C ASP A 71 -17.91 -27.72 10.04
N VAL A 72 -18.36 -26.57 10.54
CA VAL A 72 -18.26 -25.26 9.89
C VAL A 72 -17.86 -24.21 10.92
N VAL A 73 -16.82 -23.43 10.65
CA VAL A 73 -16.45 -22.27 11.45
C VAL A 73 -16.41 -21.05 10.57
N CYS A 74 -17.18 -20.03 10.93
CA CYS A 74 -17.29 -18.78 10.17
C CYS A 74 -16.70 -17.61 10.95
N TYR A 75 -15.91 -16.78 10.28
CA TYR A 75 -15.44 -15.52 10.86
C TYR A 75 -16.36 -14.37 10.50
N GLY A 76 -16.59 -13.48 11.46
CA GLY A 76 -17.37 -12.28 11.24
C GLY A 76 -16.87 -11.09 12.03
N LEU A 77 -17.50 -9.94 11.83
CA LEU A 77 -17.20 -8.70 12.54
C LEU A 77 -18.44 -8.12 13.21
N TRP A 78 -18.24 -7.55 14.40
CA TRP A 78 -19.23 -6.68 15.05
C TRP A 78 -19.26 -5.36 14.30
N VAL A 79 -20.37 -5.04 13.66
CA VAL A 79 -20.54 -3.82 12.85
C VAL A 79 -21.90 -3.20 13.07
N ASP A 80 -22.05 -1.95 12.64
CA ASP A 80 -23.35 -1.27 12.63
C ASP A 80 -24.32 -1.93 11.62
N PRO A 81 -25.64 -2.00 11.92
CA PRO A 81 -26.64 -2.56 11.01
C PRO A 81 -26.62 -1.95 9.60
N ASN A 82 -26.26 -0.68 9.45
CA ASN A 82 -26.17 -0.04 8.13
C ASN A 82 -25.06 -0.62 7.26
N LEU A 83 -24.01 -1.16 7.85
CA LEU A 83 -22.97 -1.88 7.12
C LEU A 83 -23.38 -3.33 6.86
N ALA A 84 -23.90 -4.02 7.88
CA ALA A 84 -24.31 -5.42 7.81
C ALA A 84 -25.39 -5.72 6.76
N LYS A 85 -26.30 -4.78 6.49
CA LYS A 85 -27.43 -4.96 5.56
C LYS A 85 -27.06 -5.41 4.15
N ASN A 86 -25.81 -5.18 3.73
CA ASN A 86 -25.34 -5.51 2.38
C ASN A 86 -24.65 -6.89 2.30
N HIS A 87 -24.49 -7.58 3.44
CA HIS A 87 -23.70 -8.81 3.58
C HIS A 87 -24.53 -9.94 4.17
N GLY A 88 -23.94 -11.12 4.26
CA GLY A 88 -24.42 -12.19 5.10
C GLY A 88 -24.28 -11.82 6.59
N VAL A 89 -25.19 -12.29 7.41
CA VAL A 89 -25.20 -11.99 8.85
C VAL A 89 -25.43 -13.27 9.64
N PHE A 90 -24.49 -13.58 10.52
CA PHE A 90 -24.59 -14.67 11.48
C PHE A 90 -25.27 -14.18 12.74
N VAL A 91 -26.39 -14.79 13.09
CA VAL A 91 -27.17 -14.45 14.30
C VAL A 91 -26.91 -15.50 15.37
N SER A 92 -26.65 -15.08 16.60
CA SER A 92 -26.44 -15.94 17.75
C SER A 92 -27.28 -15.52 18.96
N SER A 93 -27.61 -16.49 19.81
CA SER A 93 -28.21 -16.19 21.11
C SER A 93 -27.20 -15.45 22.00
N ARG A 94 -27.69 -14.53 22.83
CA ARG A 94 -26.84 -13.90 23.85
C ARG A 94 -26.26 -14.88 24.88
N ALA A 95 -26.91 -16.02 25.06
CA ALA A 95 -26.44 -17.08 25.98
C ALA A 95 -25.31 -17.93 25.40
N THR A 96 -25.27 -18.08 24.06
CA THR A 96 -24.28 -18.87 23.32
C THR A 96 -23.76 -18.08 22.13
N PRO A 97 -22.95 -17.04 22.36
CA PRO A 97 -22.55 -16.09 21.32
C PRO A 97 -21.61 -16.66 20.25
N ASP A 98 -20.98 -17.79 20.53
CA ASP A 98 -20.10 -18.54 19.66
C ASP A 98 -20.80 -19.60 18.79
N LYS A 99 -22.10 -19.84 19.02
CA LYS A 99 -22.90 -20.76 18.24
C LYS A 99 -23.83 -20.02 17.28
N LEU A 100 -23.90 -20.50 16.05
CA LEU A 100 -24.83 -19.97 15.07
C LEU A 100 -26.26 -20.41 15.42
N ASP A 101 -27.15 -19.47 15.60
CA ASP A 101 -28.60 -19.73 15.70
C ASP A 101 -29.21 -19.88 14.29
N PHE A 102 -28.99 -18.87 13.45
CA PHE A 102 -29.32 -18.88 12.03
C PHE A 102 -28.53 -17.82 11.26
N MET A 103 -28.48 -17.97 9.94
CA MET A 103 -27.91 -16.97 9.04
C MET A 103 -29.00 -16.18 8.32
N LEU A 104 -28.72 -14.91 8.04
CA LEU A 104 -29.52 -14.02 7.18
C LEU A 104 -28.69 -13.55 6.00
N GLN A 105 -29.32 -13.37 4.84
CA GLN A 105 -28.68 -12.81 3.66
C GLN A 105 -29.26 -11.45 3.34
N LYS A 106 -28.43 -10.42 3.46
CA LYS A 106 -28.79 -9.02 3.21
C LYS A 106 -30.05 -8.56 3.96
N PRO A 107 -30.09 -8.70 5.29
CA PRO A 107 -31.24 -8.29 6.08
C PRO A 107 -31.44 -6.78 6.06
N SER A 108 -32.66 -6.32 6.26
CA SER A 108 -32.94 -4.89 6.42
C SER A 108 -32.40 -4.36 7.77
N VAL A 109 -32.12 -3.06 7.83
CA VAL A 109 -31.70 -2.38 9.09
C VAL A 109 -32.79 -2.53 10.16
N GLU A 110 -34.06 -2.50 9.77
CA GLU A 110 -35.20 -2.68 10.69
C GLU A 110 -35.24 -4.09 11.28
N GLU A 111 -34.99 -5.11 10.45
CA GLU A 111 -34.92 -6.50 10.89
C GLU A 111 -33.75 -6.70 11.87
N LEU A 112 -32.56 -6.19 11.55
CA LEU A 112 -31.41 -6.25 12.47
C LEU A 112 -31.68 -5.48 13.77
N GLY A 113 -32.33 -4.33 13.71
CA GLY A 113 -32.71 -3.55 14.90
C GLY A 113 -33.67 -4.31 15.83
N LYS A 114 -34.58 -5.09 15.30
CA LYS A 114 -35.47 -5.97 16.08
C LYS A 114 -34.70 -7.12 16.70
N LEU A 115 -33.81 -7.78 15.93
CA LEU A 115 -32.99 -8.89 16.40
C LEU A 115 -32.04 -8.48 17.52
N MET A 116 -31.46 -7.30 17.49
CA MET A 116 -30.55 -6.80 18.53
C MET A 116 -31.15 -6.76 19.93
N GLN A 117 -32.46 -6.80 20.07
CA GLN A 117 -33.13 -6.83 21.38
C GLN A 117 -32.90 -8.17 22.11
N THR A 118 -32.80 -9.28 21.38
CA THR A 118 -32.70 -10.63 21.93
C THR A 118 -31.45 -11.40 21.50
N HIS A 119 -30.85 -11.06 20.38
CA HIS A 119 -29.72 -11.74 19.77
C HIS A 119 -28.50 -10.82 19.63
N LEU A 120 -27.38 -11.44 19.30
CA LEU A 120 -26.18 -10.80 18.77
C LEU A 120 -26.07 -11.13 17.29
N PHE A 121 -25.33 -10.33 16.55
CA PHE A 121 -25.02 -10.67 15.16
C PHE A 121 -23.60 -10.29 14.79
N LEU A 122 -23.00 -11.09 13.91
CA LEU A 122 -21.74 -10.81 13.23
C LEU A 122 -22.00 -10.65 11.74
N MET A 123 -21.46 -9.63 11.11
CA MET A 123 -21.40 -9.55 9.66
C MET A 123 -20.39 -10.57 9.14
N ASP A 124 -20.78 -11.36 8.16
CA ASP A 124 -19.90 -12.29 7.46
C ASP A 124 -18.80 -11.52 6.71
N ILE A 125 -17.57 -11.94 6.88
CA ILE A 125 -16.40 -11.37 6.19
C ILE A 125 -15.85 -12.28 5.09
N GLY A 126 -16.56 -13.38 4.79
CA GLY A 126 -16.18 -14.27 3.72
C GLY A 126 -15.01 -15.19 4.05
N ILE A 127 -14.80 -15.57 5.32
CA ILE A 127 -13.84 -16.59 5.74
C ILE A 127 -14.57 -17.72 6.44
N TRP A 128 -14.56 -18.91 5.83
CA TRP A 128 -15.24 -20.09 6.30
C TRP A 128 -14.29 -21.28 6.32
N LEU A 129 -14.20 -21.99 7.44
CA LEU A 129 -13.47 -23.22 7.60
C LEU A 129 -14.45 -24.39 7.57
N LEU A 130 -14.14 -25.41 6.84
CA LEU A 130 -15.03 -26.55 6.61
C LEU A 130 -14.34 -27.88 6.91
N SER A 131 -15.09 -28.80 7.54
CA SER A 131 -14.73 -30.19 7.65
C SER A 131 -14.91 -30.94 6.32
N ASP A 132 -14.27 -32.06 6.15
CA ASP A 132 -14.45 -32.94 4.98
C ASP A 132 -15.91 -33.37 4.80
N ARG A 133 -16.64 -33.52 5.91
CA ARG A 133 -18.08 -33.81 5.89
C ARG A 133 -18.87 -32.64 5.27
N ALA A 134 -18.59 -31.41 5.69
CA ALA A 134 -19.26 -30.23 5.15
C ALA A 134 -18.93 -30.04 3.66
N VAL A 135 -17.66 -30.20 3.27
CA VAL A 135 -17.23 -30.14 1.86
C VAL A 135 -17.94 -31.20 1.01
N SER A 136 -18.01 -32.45 1.49
CA SER A 136 -18.68 -33.54 0.77
C SER A 136 -20.15 -33.26 0.51
N LEU A 137 -20.85 -32.68 1.49
CA LEU A 137 -22.25 -32.27 1.34
C LEU A 137 -22.41 -31.08 0.37
N LEU A 138 -21.53 -30.08 0.43
CA LEU A 138 -21.50 -28.98 -0.53
C LEU A 138 -21.33 -29.48 -1.97
N VAL A 139 -20.36 -30.36 -2.20
CA VAL A 139 -20.12 -30.96 -3.52
C VAL A 139 -21.37 -31.74 -3.96
N LYS A 140 -21.98 -32.55 -3.07
CA LYS A 140 -23.20 -33.31 -3.38
C LYS A 140 -24.36 -32.38 -3.82
N ARG A 141 -24.54 -31.23 -3.17
CA ARG A 141 -25.59 -30.24 -3.51
C ARG A 141 -25.29 -29.44 -4.78
N SER A 142 -24.00 -29.27 -5.12
CA SER A 142 -23.56 -28.59 -6.34
C SER A 142 -23.72 -29.43 -7.61
N TYR A 143 -24.00 -30.74 -7.48
CA TYR A 143 -24.24 -31.62 -8.62
C TYR A 143 -25.73 -31.94 -8.75
N LYS A 144 -26.32 -31.64 -9.92
CA LYS A 144 -27.67 -32.03 -10.30
C LYS A 144 -27.59 -32.81 -11.62
N GLU A 145 -28.19 -33.97 -11.67
CA GLU A 145 -28.24 -34.82 -12.86
C GLU A 145 -26.86 -35.11 -13.48
N GLY A 146 -25.82 -35.26 -12.65
CA GLY A 146 -24.46 -35.55 -13.10
C GLY A 146 -23.70 -34.34 -13.68
N LYS A 147 -24.26 -33.13 -13.56
CA LYS A 147 -23.64 -31.87 -13.99
C LYS A 147 -23.48 -30.91 -12.84
N LEU A 148 -22.41 -30.13 -12.88
CA LEU A 148 -22.21 -29.02 -11.94
C LEU A 148 -23.33 -27.98 -12.18
N SER A 149 -24.04 -27.62 -11.12
CA SER A 149 -25.10 -26.62 -11.11
C SER A 149 -24.77 -25.49 -10.16
N TYR A 150 -25.38 -24.33 -10.40
CA TYR A 150 -25.26 -23.22 -9.48
C TYR A 150 -25.80 -23.62 -8.10
N TYR A 151 -25.01 -23.36 -7.07
CA TYR A 151 -25.33 -23.55 -5.66
C TYR A 151 -24.65 -22.42 -4.87
N ASP A 152 -25.44 -21.55 -4.28
CA ASP A 152 -24.94 -20.35 -3.62
C ASP A 152 -24.48 -20.63 -2.19
N MET A 153 -23.25 -20.23 -1.88
CA MET A 153 -22.65 -20.46 -0.56
C MET A 153 -23.42 -19.76 0.56
N TYR A 154 -24.02 -18.64 0.29
CA TYR A 154 -24.74 -17.83 1.29
C TYR A 154 -26.23 -18.15 1.34
N SER A 155 -26.89 -18.09 0.20
CA SER A 155 -28.35 -18.23 0.11
C SER A 155 -28.82 -19.69 0.17
N ASP A 156 -28.00 -20.64 -0.36
CA ASP A 156 -28.39 -22.05 -0.35
C ASP A 156 -27.74 -22.78 0.83
N PHE A 157 -26.42 -22.71 0.99
CA PHE A 157 -25.73 -23.42 2.08
C PHE A 157 -25.86 -22.69 3.42
N GLY A 158 -25.54 -21.38 3.47
CA GLY A 158 -25.55 -20.62 4.72
C GLY A 158 -26.89 -20.61 5.44
N LEU A 159 -28.00 -20.49 4.68
CA LEU A 159 -29.35 -20.50 5.27
C LEU A 159 -29.78 -21.85 5.84
N THR A 160 -29.07 -22.95 5.54
CA THR A 160 -29.31 -24.27 6.13
C THR A 160 -28.55 -24.49 7.44
N LEU A 161 -27.69 -23.56 7.84
CA LEU A 161 -26.82 -23.70 9.00
C LEU A 161 -27.44 -23.10 10.27
N GLY A 162 -27.03 -23.64 11.42
CA GLY A 162 -27.37 -23.15 12.75
C GLY A 162 -28.40 -24.03 13.50
N GLU A 163 -28.74 -23.59 14.73
CA GLU A 163 -29.70 -24.31 15.59
C GLU A 163 -31.16 -24.16 15.07
N HIS A 164 -31.48 -23.01 14.49
CA HIS A 164 -32.80 -22.70 13.90
C HIS A 164 -32.67 -22.24 12.45
N PRO A 165 -32.23 -23.10 11.53
CA PRO A 165 -31.92 -22.73 10.15
C PRO A 165 -33.13 -22.16 9.42
N ARG A 166 -32.91 -21.24 8.50
CA ARG A 166 -33.95 -20.60 7.68
C ARG A 166 -34.37 -21.45 6.48
N MET A 167 -33.55 -22.43 6.12
CA MET A 167 -33.82 -23.38 5.05
C MET A 167 -33.62 -24.81 5.58
N MET A 168 -34.56 -25.70 5.23
CA MET A 168 -34.51 -27.08 5.69
C MET A 168 -33.76 -27.99 4.71
N ASP A 169 -32.78 -28.72 5.23
CA ASP A 169 -32.06 -29.82 4.56
C ASP A 169 -31.66 -30.87 5.56
N ASP A 170 -32.10 -32.11 5.35
CA ASP A 170 -31.97 -33.22 6.32
C ASP A 170 -30.52 -33.57 6.70
N GLU A 171 -29.53 -33.23 5.86
CA GLU A 171 -28.13 -33.53 6.10
C GLU A 171 -27.35 -32.27 6.55
N LEU A 172 -27.60 -31.14 5.89
CA LEU A 172 -26.88 -29.86 6.18
C LEU A 172 -27.29 -29.28 7.54
N ASN A 173 -28.55 -29.37 7.93
CA ASN A 173 -29.01 -28.91 9.24
C ASN A 173 -28.39 -29.66 10.43
N LYS A 174 -27.69 -30.77 10.17
CA LYS A 174 -26.98 -31.58 11.20
C LYS A 174 -25.49 -31.22 11.33
N LEU A 175 -25.01 -30.27 10.56
CA LEU A 175 -23.65 -29.77 10.70
C LEU A 175 -23.52 -28.94 11.97
N SER A 176 -22.47 -29.18 12.72
CA SER A 176 -22.10 -28.30 13.84
C SER A 176 -21.47 -27.03 13.33
N VAL A 177 -21.91 -25.87 13.83
CA VAL A 177 -21.47 -24.55 13.33
C VAL A 177 -21.05 -23.66 14.48
N ALA A 178 -19.85 -23.10 14.37
CA ALA A 178 -19.36 -22.05 15.26
C ALA A 178 -19.12 -20.75 14.49
N ILE A 179 -19.33 -19.64 15.18
CA ILE A 179 -19.04 -18.31 14.64
C ILE A 179 -18.04 -17.60 15.55
N LEU A 180 -17.06 -16.96 14.94
CA LEU A 180 -15.97 -16.29 15.64
C LEU A 180 -15.86 -14.82 15.21
N PRO A 181 -15.79 -13.87 16.15
CA PRO A 181 -15.39 -12.52 15.81
C PRO A 181 -13.90 -12.49 15.46
N LEU A 182 -13.53 -11.82 14.40
CA LEU A 182 -12.12 -11.57 14.07
C LEU A 182 -11.57 -10.49 15.01
N PRO A 183 -10.57 -10.79 15.88
CA PRO A 183 -10.09 -9.85 16.87
C PRO A 183 -9.44 -8.60 16.25
N GLY A 184 -9.94 -7.40 16.58
CA GLY A 184 -9.45 -6.15 15.98
C GLY A 184 -9.57 -6.13 14.46
N GLY A 185 -10.58 -6.82 13.93
CA GLY A 185 -10.74 -7.00 12.49
C GLY A 185 -11.18 -5.73 11.77
N GLU A 186 -10.61 -5.51 10.59
CA GLU A 186 -11.00 -4.50 9.63
C GLU A 186 -11.37 -5.19 8.32
N PHE A 187 -12.39 -4.68 7.64
CA PHE A 187 -12.95 -5.29 6.44
C PHE A 187 -13.12 -4.25 5.34
N TYR A 188 -12.48 -4.49 4.20
CA TYR A 188 -12.52 -3.65 3.02
C TYR A 188 -13.07 -4.44 1.85
N HIS A 189 -14.27 -4.11 1.41
CA HIS A 189 -14.95 -4.80 0.31
C HIS A 189 -14.69 -4.10 -1.02
N TYR A 190 -14.47 -4.89 -2.07
CA TYR A 190 -14.19 -4.44 -3.44
C TYR A 190 -15.23 -4.97 -4.43
N GLY A 191 -16.39 -5.32 -3.94
CA GLY A 191 -17.43 -5.98 -4.72
C GLY A 191 -18.19 -5.10 -5.71
N THR A 192 -18.06 -3.78 -5.61
CA THR A 192 -18.70 -2.81 -6.52
C THR A 192 -17.71 -1.73 -6.96
N SER A 193 -18.06 -0.99 -8.00
CA SER A 193 -17.26 0.14 -8.49
C SER A 193 -17.03 1.20 -7.42
N ARG A 194 -18.06 1.50 -6.62
CA ARG A 194 -17.95 2.44 -5.50
C ARG A 194 -16.98 1.95 -4.42
N GLU A 195 -17.09 0.67 -4.08
CA GLU A 195 -16.27 0.07 -3.05
C GLU A 195 -14.80 -0.09 -3.49
N LEU A 196 -14.54 -0.26 -4.79
CA LEU A 196 -13.18 -0.20 -5.31
C LEU A 196 -12.47 1.09 -4.88
N ILE A 197 -13.13 2.22 -5.06
CA ILE A 197 -12.55 3.52 -4.73
C ILE A 197 -12.59 3.78 -3.22
N SER A 198 -13.73 3.58 -2.56
CA SER A 198 -13.87 3.90 -1.14
C SER A 198 -13.01 3.00 -0.23
N SER A 199 -12.93 1.70 -0.52
CA SER A 199 -12.08 0.78 0.22
C SER A 199 -10.60 1.07 -0.01
N THR A 200 -10.20 1.38 -1.25
CA THR A 200 -8.82 1.79 -1.55
C THR A 200 -8.47 3.08 -0.82
N LEU A 201 -9.36 4.07 -0.84
CA LEU A 201 -9.18 5.33 -0.13
C LEU A 201 -9.03 5.12 1.38
N ALA A 202 -9.87 4.28 1.97
CA ALA A 202 -9.79 3.95 3.38
C ALA A 202 -8.44 3.29 3.74
N VAL A 203 -7.99 2.32 2.94
CA VAL A 203 -6.70 1.65 3.15
C VAL A 203 -5.53 2.62 2.94
N GLN A 204 -5.56 3.50 1.95
CA GLN A 204 -4.52 4.52 1.73
C GLN A 204 -4.40 5.49 2.90
N ASN A 205 -5.52 5.85 3.51
CA ASN A 205 -5.54 6.75 4.66
C ASN A 205 -5.09 6.10 5.98
N LEU A 206 -4.96 4.76 6.04
CA LEU A 206 -4.34 4.07 7.17
C LEU A 206 -2.82 4.27 7.21
N VAL A 207 -2.21 4.49 6.05
CA VAL A 207 -0.77 4.68 5.93
C VAL A 207 -0.45 6.16 6.14
N ASN A 208 -0.23 6.53 7.39
CA ASN A 208 0.23 7.87 7.73
C ASN A 208 1.72 8.00 7.42
N ASP A 209 2.09 8.98 6.61
CA ASP A 209 3.48 9.39 6.48
C ASP A 209 3.95 9.96 7.83
N GLN A 210 4.88 9.28 8.50
CA GLN A 210 5.36 9.71 9.82
C GLN A 210 5.98 11.12 9.78
N ARG A 211 6.48 11.57 8.63
CA ARG A 211 6.97 12.95 8.45
C ARG A 211 5.85 13.99 8.54
N GLU A 212 4.62 13.60 8.21
CA GLU A 212 3.44 14.47 8.29
C GLU A 212 2.73 14.39 9.64
N ILE A 213 2.80 13.24 10.33
CA ILE A 213 2.24 13.06 11.69
C ILE A 213 2.84 14.07 12.66
N MET A 214 4.14 14.33 12.59
CA MET A 214 4.82 15.29 13.47
C MET A 214 4.28 16.73 13.35
N HIS A 215 3.63 17.06 12.23
CA HIS A 215 3.05 18.38 11.98
C HIS A 215 1.52 18.42 12.10
N LYS A 216 0.87 17.34 12.54
CA LYS A 216 -0.60 17.20 12.66
C LYS A 216 -1.38 17.54 11.38
N LYS A 217 -0.75 17.44 10.23
CA LYS A 217 -1.36 17.68 8.92
C LYS A 217 -1.42 16.37 8.15
N VAL A 218 -2.31 15.48 8.57
CA VAL A 218 -2.69 14.33 7.74
C VAL A 218 -3.42 14.91 6.52
N LYS A 219 -2.77 14.90 5.37
CA LYS A 219 -3.43 15.23 4.12
C LYS A 219 -4.12 13.97 3.62
N PRO A 220 -5.44 13.89 3.60
CA PRO A 220 -6.13 12.72 3.10
C PRO A 220 -5.77 12.49 1.64
N HIS A 221 -5.66 11.23 1.24
CA HIS A 221 -5.48 10.88 -0.15
C HIS A 221 -6.72 11.36 -0.95
N PRO A 222 -6.56 12.01 -2.10
CA PRO A 222 -7.70 12.35 -2.94
C PRO A 222 -8.39 11.08 -3.46
N ALA A 223 -9.69 11.13 -3.68
CA ALA A 223 -10.45 10.02 -4.28
C ALA A 223 -10.20 9.88 -5.80
N MET A 224 -8.93 9.91 -6.19
CA MET A 224 -8.45 9.80 -7.57
C MET A 224 -7.28 8.84 -7.61
N PHE A 225 -7.41 7.76 -8.35
CA PHE A 225 -6.39 6.72 -8.48
C PHE A 225 -6.02 6.53 -9.94
N VAL A 226 -4.75 6.72 -10.25
CA VAL A 226 -4.18 6.45 -11.56
C VAL A 226 -3.09 5.41 -11.38
N GLN A 227 -3.26 4.26 -11.98
CA GLN A 227 -2.36 3.13 -11.83
C GLN A 227 -2.01 2.55 -13.19
N ASN A 228 -0.72 2.37 -13.42
CA ASN A 228 -0.26 1.67 -14.60
C ASN A 228 -0.92 2.18 -15.89
N ALA A 229 -1.04 3.51 -16.03
CA ALA A 229 -1.76 4.17 -17.10
C ALA A 229 -0.97 5.36 -17.64
N GLU A 230 -1.29 5.77 -18.85
CA GLU A 230 -0.79 7.00 -19.46
C GLU A 230 -1.95 7.99 -19.59
N VAL A 231 -1.88 9.11 -18.88
CA VAL A 231 -2.96 10.08 -18.80
C VAL A 231 -2.46 11.43 -19.27
N GLY A 232 -2.90 11.86 -20.45
CA GLY A 232 -2.67 13.18 -21.01
C GLY A 232 -3.71 14.22 -20.60
N TYR A 233 -4.85 13.78 -20.04
CA TYR A 233 -5.89 14.65 -19.49
C TYR A 233 -5.47 15.19 -18.11
N GLN A 234 -5.68 16.48 -17.87
CA GLN A 234 -5.34 17.09 -16.60
C GLN A 234 -6.47 16.88 -15.58
N LEU A 235 -6.30 15.93 -14.67
CA LEU A 235 -7.18 15.76 -13.53
C LEU A 235 -7.04 16.95 -12.56
N THR A 236 -8.17 17.44 -12.05
CA THR A 236 -8.24 18.58 -11.13
C THR A 236 -8.98 18.19 -9.85
N SER A 237 -9.06 19.09 -8.88
CA SER A 237 -9.85 18.88 -7.66
C SER A 237 -11.36 18.74 -7.90
N GLN A 238 -11.84 19.08 -9.10
CA GLN A 238 -13.24 18.86 -9.50
C GLN A 238 -13.52 17.41 -9.90
N ASN A 239 -12.45 16.64 -10.26
CA ASN A 239 -12.57 15.22 -10.50
C ASN A 239 -12.53 14.48 -9.16
N SER A 240 -13.53 13.66 -8.88
CA SER A 240 -13.60 12.84 -7.67
C SER A 240 -14.14 11.46 -7.99
N GLU A 241 -13.79 10.46 -7.18
CA GLU A 241 -14.16 9.08 -7.40
C GLU A 241 -13.72 8.57 -8.80
N ILE A 242 -12.42 8.82 -9.10
CA ILE A 242 -11.78 8.45 -10.37
C ILE A 242 -10.86 7.25 -10.16
N TRP A 243 -10.96 6.28 -11.06
CA TRP A 243 -10.03 5.17 -11.17
C TRP A 243 -9.61 4.97 -12.62
N ILE A 244 -8.32 5.10 -12.91
CA ILE A 244 -7.77 4.85 -14.25
C ILE A 244 -6.67 3.81 -14.11
N GLU A 245 -6.83 2.68 -14.79
CA GLU A 245 -5.89 1.56 -14.70
C GLU A 245 -5.66 0.89 -16.04
N ASN A 246 -4.40 0.55 -16.33
CA ASN A 246 -3.97 -0.15 -17.54
C ASN A 246 -4.55 0.48 -18.82
N SER A 247 -4.55 1.80 -18.90
CA SER A 247 -5.28 2.56 -19.90
C SER A 247 -4.48 3.73 -20.45
N TYR A 248 -4.76 4.06 -21.69
CA TYR A 248 -4.35 5.33 -22.29
C TYR A 248 -5.54 6.29 -22.31
N VAL A 249 -5.36 7.44 -21.72
CA VAL A 249 -6.33 8.54 -21.71
C VAL A 249 -5.66 9.77 -22.31
N GLY A 250 -6.04 10.13 -23.54
CA GLY A 250 -5.43 11.23 -24.29
C GLY A 250 -5.83 12.62 -23.78
N ALA A 251 -5.10 13.65 -24.20
CA ALA A 251 -5.40 15.04 -23.88
C ALA A 251 -6.74 15.54 -24.46
N GLY A 252 -7.26 14.88 -25.50
CA GLY A 252 -8.55 15.20 -26.10
C GLY A 252 -9.77 14.61 -25.37
N TRP A 253 -9.55 13.91 -24.26
CA TRP A 253 -10.63 13.41 -23.44
C TRP A 253 -11.15 14.47 -22.48
N ASN A 254 -12.42 14.36 -22.08
CA ASN A 254 -13.01 15.12 -20.98
C ASN A 254 -13.67 14.15 -20.00
N ILE A 255 -13.16 14.09 -18.77
CA ILE A 255 -13.58 13.11 -17.76
C ILE A 255 -14.26 13.85 -16.61
N HIS A 256 -15.43 13.37 -16.23
CA HIS A 256 -16.17 13.87 -15.08
C HIS A 256 -15.98 12.95 -13.86
N HIS A 257 -16.75 13.17 -12.77
CA HIS A 257 -16.65 12.35 -11.56
C HIS A 257 -17.35 10.98 -11.67
N GLN A 258 -17.04 10.10 -10.71
CA GLN A 258 -17.60 8.75 -10.64
C GLN A 258 -17.30 7.95 -11.92
N THR A 259 -16.02 7.91 -12.29
CA THR A 259 -15.57 7.28 -13.53
C THR A 259 -14.47 6.27 -13.25
N ILE A 260 -14.62 5.09 -13.83
CA ILE A 260 -13.61 4.05 -13.86
C ILE A 260 -13.23 3.76 -15.31
N ILE A 261 -11.94 3.80 -15.63
CA ILE A 261 -11.42 3.56 -16.97
C ILE A 261 -10.39 2.45 -16.89
N THR A 262 -10.65 1.34 -17.60
CA THR A 262 -9.78 0.17 -17.58
C THR A 262 -9.56 -0.42 -18.99
N GLY A 263 -8.36 -0.91 -19.24
CA GLY A 263 -8.04 -1.69 -20.43
C GLY A 263 -7.98 -0.92 -21.76
N VAL A 264 -8.08 0.41 -21.73
CA VAL A 264 -8.12 1.22 -22.96
C VAL A 264 -6.77 1.25 -23.65
N PRO A 265 -6.65 0.78 -24.91
CA PRO A 265 -5.39 0.81 -25.65
C PRO A 265 -4.96 2.24 -26.01
N ALA A 266 -3.73 2.40 -26.48
CA ALA A 266 -3.24 3.67 -27.02
C ALA A 266 -4.16 4.16 -28.16
N ASN A 267 -4.58 5.42 -28.11
CA ASN A 267 -5.58 5.98 -28.99
C ASN A 267 -5.41 7.48 -29.20
N ASN A 268 -6.16 8.04 -30.14
CA ASN A 268 -6.25 9.46 -30.43
C ASN A 268 -7.69 10.01 -30.30
N TRP A 269 -8.48 9.40 -29.43
CA TRP A 269 -9.90 9.73 -29.31
C TRP A 269 -10.10 11.10 -28.67
N ASN A 270 -11.15 11.78 -29.12
CA ASN A 270 -11.78 12.87 -28.40
C ASN A 270 -13.05 12.31 -27.77
N LEU A 271 -13.03 12.02 -26.49
CA LEU A 271 -14.11 11.34 -25.79
C LEU A 271 -14.56 12.13 -24.57
N GLU A 272 -15.84 12.44 -24.54
CA GLU A 272 -16.53 12.94 -23.37
C GLU A 272 -16.99 11.74 -22.53
N VAL A 273 -16.60 11.68 -21.25
CA VAL A 273 -17.04 10.66 -20.30
C VAL A 273 -17.90 11.32 -19.24
N PRO A 274 -19.24 11.22 -19.34
CA PRO A 274 -20.15 11.83 -18.39
C PRO A 274 -19.96 11.30 -16.96
N SER A 275 -20.41 12.06 -15.96
CA SER A 275 -20.43 11.62 -14.57
C SER A 275 -21.21 10.33 -14.40
N GLY A 276 -20.67 9.39 -13.65
CA GLY A 276 -21.32 8.11 -13.38
C GLY A 276 -21.19 7.08 -14.51
N VAL A 277 -20.42 7.37 -15.56
CA VAL A 277 -20.14 6.42 -16.66
C VAL A 277 -18.72 5.88 -16.55
N CYS A 278 -18.60 4.58 -16.67
CA CYS A 278 -17.35 3.85 -16.65
C CYS A 278 -17.04 3.24 -18.01
N ILE A 279 -15.76 3.09 -18.32
CA ILE A 279 -15.27 2.51 -19.57
C ILE A 279 -14.35 1.34 -19.26
N ASP A 280 -14.69 0.20 -19.83
CA ASP A 280 -13.82 -0.97 -19.82
C ASP A 280 -13.63 -1.46 -21.25
N VAL A 281 -12.40 -1.74 -21.62
CA VAL A 281 -12.05 -2.32 -22.92
C VAL A 281 -11.40 -3.67 -22.69
N VAL A 282 -11.98 -4.69 -23.30
CA VAL A 282 -11.56 -6.07 -23.09
C VAL A 282 -10.97 -6.63 -24.37
N PRO A 283 -9.72 -7.11 -24.37
CA PRO A 283 -9.16 -7.82 -25.51
C PRO A 283 -9.96 -9.08 -25.85
N PHE A 284 -10.24 -9.26 -27.14
CA PHE A 284 -10.99 -10.39 -27.68
C PHE A 284 -10.29 -11.00 -28.87
N GLY A 285 -10.17 -12.33 -28.92
CA GLY A 285 -9.44 -13.01 -29.97
C GLY A 285 -7.98 -12.53 -30.08
N GLU A 286 -7.41 -12.55 -31.25
CA GLU A 286 -6.00 -12.18 -31.48
C GLU A 286 -5.79 -10.66 -31.59
N SER A 287 -6.76 -9.91 -32.12
CA SER A 287 -6.60 -8.47 -32.39
C SER A 287 -7.79 -7.58 -32.00
N GLY A 288 -8.98 -8.17 -31.79
CA GLY A 288 -10.20 -7.42 -31.50
C GLY A 288 -10.28 -6.90 -30.08
N TYR A 289 -11.23 -5.98 -29.86
CA TYR A 289 -11.54 -5.37 -28.58
C TYR A 289 -13.06 -5.32 -28.36
N VAL A 290 -13.49 -5.58 -27.16
CA VAL A 290 -14.89 -5.38 -26.75
C VAL A 290 -15.02 -4.01 -26.12
N ALA A 291 -15.94 -3.18 -26.63
CA ALA A 291 -16.33 -1.95 -25.98
C ALA A 291 -17.34 -2.25 -24.86
N ARG A 292 -16.98 -2.04 -23.61
CA ARG A 292 -17.82 -2.32 -22.43
C ARG A 292 -17.98 -1.09 -21.53
N PRO A 293 -18.73 -0.06 -21.94
CA PRO A 293 -19.15 0.97 -21.02
C PRO A 293 -20.24 0.46 -20.07
N TYR A 294 -20.30 1.01 -18.86
CA TYR A 294 -21.32 0.67 -17.84
C TYR A 294 -21.51 1.83 -16.87
N GLY A 295 -22.53 1.79 -16.02
CA GLY A 295 -22.76 2.81 -15.02
C GLY A 295 -22.03 2.53 -13.71
N PHE A 296 -21.47 3.56 -13.10
CA PHE A 296 -20.75 3.50 -11.82
C PHE A 296 -21.62 2.92 -10.69
N ASN A 297 -22.91 3.23 -10.73
CA ASN A 297 -23.89 2.81 -9.74
C ASN A 297 -24.79 1.66 -10.22
N ASP A 298 -24.65 1.18 -11.45
CA ASP A 298 -25.49 0.14 -11.99
C ASP A 298 -25.25 -1.20 -11.29
N THR A 299 -26.31 -1.93 -11.00
CA THR A 299 -26.21 -3.32 -10.52
C THR A 299 -25.95 -4.29 -11.67
N PHE A 300 -26.18 -3.87 -12.90
CA PHE A 300 -26.05 -4.61 -14.15
C PHE A 300 -26.77 -5.97 -14.14
N LYS A 301 -27.97 -6.00 -13.61
CA LYS A 301 -28.88 -7.15 -13.56
C LYS A 301 -30.31 -6.70 -13.49
N GLY A 302 -31.22 -7.58 -13.86
CA GLY A 302 -32.65 -7.36 -13.84
C GLY A 302 -33.28 -7.57 -15.20
N ALA A 303 -34.61 -7.71 -15.23
CA ALA A 303 -35.32 -7.94 -16.47
C ALA A 303 -35.31 -6.70 -17.36
N LEU A 304 -35.00 -6.88 -18.67
CA LEU A 304 -34.86 -5.79 -19.65
C LEU A 304 -36.15 -4.93 -19.76
N ALA A 305 -37.31 -5.52 -19.57
CA ALA A 305 -38.60 -4.83 -19.65
C ALA A 305 -38.96 -3.98 -18.42
N LYS A 306 -38.17 -4.06 -17.35
CA LYS A 306 -38.43 -3.30 -16.12
C LYS A 306 -37.79 -1.93 -16.16
N GLU A 307 -38.52 -0.89 -15.78
CA GLU A 307 -38.03 0.48 -15.69
C GLU A 307 -36.87 0.63 -14.66
N GLU A 308 -36.85 -0.22 -13.63
CA GLU A 308 -35.83 -0.21 -12.57
C GLU A 308 -34.52 -0.92 -13.00
N THR A 309 -34.45 -1.45 -14.22
CA THR A 309 -33.21 -2.03 -14.77
C THR A 309 -32.42 -0.93 -15.46
N TYR A 310 -31.31 -0.53 -14.82
CA TYR A 310 -30.49 0.60 -15.27
C TYR A 310 -29.24 0.14 -16.03
N TYR A 311 -28.89 0.96 -17.04
CA TYR A 311 -27.64 0.88 -17.78
C TYR A 311 -27.09 2.29 -18.02
N GLN A 312 -25.88 2.57 -17.57
CA GLN A 312 -25.28 3.90 -17.58
C GLN A 312 -26.15 4.98 -16.91
N GLY A 313 -26.82 4.61 -15.80
CA GLY A 313 -27.62 5.53 -14.99
C GLY A 313 -29.01 5.86 -15.54
N MET A 314 -29.44 5.27 -16.65
CA MET A 314 -30.80 5.41 -17.21
C MET A 314 -31.44 4.02 -17.41
N SER A 315 -32.76 3.95 -17.57
CA SER A 315 -33.40 2.67 -17.87
C SER A 315 -32.91 2.12 -19.21
N VAL A 316 -32.87 0.79 -19.33
CA VAL A 316 -32.41 0.14 -20.59
C VAL A 316 -33.24 0.59 -21.79
N GLY A 317 -34.57 0.73 -21.63
CA GLY A 317 -35.47 1.21 -22.68
C GLY A 317 -35.14 2.64 -23.12
N GLU A 318 -34.89 3.54 -22.18
CA GLU A 318 -34.47 4.92 -22.45
C GLU A 318 -33.11 4.98 -23.13
N TRP A 319 -32.13 4.18 -22.66
CA TRP A 319 -30.81 4.10 -23.29
C TRP A 319 -30.85 3.67 -24.76
N CYS A 320 -31.70 2.67 -25.06
CA CYS A 320 -31.95 2.22 -26.44
C CYS A 320 -32.65 3.31 -27.26
N ALA A 321 -33.70 3.91 -26.75
CA ALA A 321 -34.49 4.94 -27.44
C ALA A 321 -33.63 6.16 -27.84
N VAL A 322 -32.82 6.66 -26.91
CA VAL A 322 -31.90 7.80 -27.16
C VAL A 322 -30.91 7.48 -28.28
N ARG A 323 -30.53 6.21 -28.45
CA ARG A 323 -29.58 5.74 -29.49
C ARG A 323 -30.27 5.25 -30.76
N GLY A 324 -31.59 5.32 -30.79
CA GLY A 324 -32.39 4.93 -31.96
C GLY A 324 -32.27 3.44 -32.30
N ILE A 325 -32.18 2.60 -31.26
CA ILE A 325 -32.24 1.13 -31.34
C ILE A 325 -33.38 0.62 -30.48
N SER A 326 -33.86 -0.59 -30.72
CA SER A 326 -34.88 -1.21 -29.90
C SER A 326 -34.31 -2.16 -28.86
N VAL A 327 -35.09 -2.45 -27.80
CA VAL A 327 -34.68 -3.41 -26.76
C VAL A 327 -34.52 -4.82 -27.35
N GLU A 328 -35.33 -5.17 -28.33
CA GLU A 328 -35.27 -6.45 -29.02
C GLU A 328 -33.96 -6.66 -29.78
N GLU A 329 -33.27 -5.59 -30.22
CA GLU A 329 -31.95 -5.69 -30.87
C GLU A 329 -30.85 -6.16 -29.91
N ILE A 330 -31.03 -6.00 -28.61
CA ILE A 330 -30.07 -6.44 -27.58
C ILE A 330 -30.55 -7.67 -26.83
N GLU A 331 -31.81 -8.07 -26.98
CA GLU A 331 -32.41 -9.16 -26.21
C GLU A 331 -31.73 -10.52 -26.53
N ASN A 332 -31.29 -11.20 -25.48
CA ASN A 332 -30.75 -12.54 -25.52
C ASN A 332 -31.05 -13.24 -24.18
N GLY A 333 -32.35 -13.38 -23.87
CA GLY A 333 -32.83 -13.77 -22.55
C GLY A 333 -33.46 -12.58 -21.81
N HIS A 334 -33.96 -12.83 -20.61
CA HIS A 334 -34.76 -11.82 -19.90
C HIS A 334 -33.91 -10.87 -19.02
N ASP A 335 -32.67 -11.23 -18.70
CA ASP A 335 -31.81 -10.48 -17.80
C ASP A 335 -30.78 -9.63 -18.56
N LEU A 336 -30.50 -8.44 -18.03
CA LEU A 336 -29.49 -7.52 -18.59
C LEU A 336 -28.10 -8.15 -18.74
N GLN A 337 -27.72 -9.08 -17.87
CA GLN A 337 -26.43 -9.77 -17.95
C GLN A 337 -26.30 -10.63 -19.21
N ALA A 338 -27.42 -11.16 -19.73
CA ALA A 338 -27.45 -11.91 -20.96
C ALA A 338 -27.63 -11.05 -22.22
N ALA A 339 -27.96 -9.76 -22.06
CA ALA A 339 -28.21 -8.85 -23.18
C ALA A 339 -26.96 -8.64 -24.04
N ARG A 340 -27.10 -8.68 -25.36
CA ARG A 340 -26.01 -8.48 -26.33
C ARG A 340 -25.76 -6.99 -26.56
N LEU A 341 -25.10 -6.37 -25.62
CA LEU A 341 -24.83 -4.91 -25.59
C LEU A 341 -23.46 -4.55 -26.16
N PHE A 342 -22.45 -5.41 -25.97
CA PHE A 342 -21.03 -5.04 -26.09
C PHE A 342 -20.45 -5.46 -27.44
N PRO A 343 -20.20 -4.52 -28.37
CA PRO A 343 -19.68 -4.83 -29.69
C PRO A 343 -18.22 -5.24 -29.65
N VAL A 344 -17.85 -6.20 -30.51
CA VAL A 344 -16.48 -6.59 -30.79
C VAL A 344 -15.98 -5.78 -31.98
N CYS A 345 -15.04 -4.86 -31.72
CA CYS A 345 -14.42 -4.01 -32.73
C CYS A 345 -13.12 -4.62 -33.23
N SER A 346 -12.85 -4.46 -34.52
CA SER A 346 -11.65 -5.00 -35.17
C SER A 346 -10.44 -4.06 -35.09
N SER A 347 -10.66 -2.78 -34.83
CA SER A 347 -9.61 -1.77 -34.71
C SER A 347 -9.88 -0.78 -33.57
N VAL A 348 -8.85 -0.03 -33.19
CA VAL A 348 -8.92 1.02 -32.19
C VAL A 348 -9.79 2.20 -32.64
N GLU A 349 -9.84 2.47 -33.96
CA GLU A 349 -10.67 3.51 -34.56
C GLU A 349 -12.17 3.14 -34.47
N GLU A 350 -12.53 1.90 -34.82
CA GLU A 350 -13.89 1.39 -34.66
C GLU A 350 -14.32 1.43 -33.20
N LEU A 351 -13.41 1.00 -32.31
CA LEU A 351 -13.63 1.02 -30.87
C LEU A 351 -13.92 2.44 -30.37
N GLY A 352 -13.15 3.44 -30.82
CA GLY A 352 -13.36 4.84 -30.44
C GLY A 352 -14.69 5.40 -30.93
N ALA A 353 -15.05 5.14 -32.18
CA ALA A 353 -16.34 5.61 -32.74
C ALA A 353 -17.55 5.01 -32.01
N VAL A 354 -17.48 3.69 -31.74
CA VAL A 354 -18.54 3.00 -30.99
C VAL A 354 -18.59 3.48 -29.54
N MET A 355 -17.44 3.67 -28.89
CA MET A 355 -17.39 4.13 -27.51
C MET A 355 -18.02 5.52 -27.37
N ARG A 356 -17.70 6.45 -28.27
CA ARG A 356 -18.36 7.78 -28.31
C ARG A 356 -19.86 7.67 -28.44
N TRP A 357 -20.35 6.85 -29.36
CA TRP A 357 -21.80 6.65 -29.55
C TRP A 357 -22.46 6.02 -28.32
N MET A 358 -21.82 5.01 -27.72
CA MET A 358 -22.37 4.34 -26.54
C MET A 358 -22.39 5.20 -25.28
N VAL A 359 -21.49 6.18 -25.18
CA VAL A 359 -21.26 6.94 -23.95
C VAL A 359 -21.85 8.35 -24.03
N SER A 360 -21.45 9.15 -25.02
CA SER A 360 -21.71 10.60 -25.02
C SER A 360 -22.36 11.16 -26.27
N GLU A 361 -22.20 10.51 -27.43
CA GLU A 361 -22.68 11.01 -28.71
C GLU A 361 -23.70 10.07 -29.36
N PRO A 362 -24.92 9.94 -28.79
CA PRO A 362 -25.92 8.97 -29.27
C PRO A 362 -26.36 9.22 -30.73
N ALA A 363 -26.18 10.43 -31.25
CA ALA A 363 -26.48 10.80 -32.63
C ALA A 363 -25.34 10.46 -33.63
N LEU A 364 -24.17 9.95 -33.16
CA LEU A 364 -23.03 9.64 -34.03
C LEU A 364 -23.33 8.44 -34.95
N GLN A 365 -23.71 8.72 -36.19
CA GLN A 365 -24.15 7.72 -37.15
C GLN A 365 -23.09 6.64 -37.39
N GLN A 366 -21.82 7.01 -37.51
CA GLN A 366 -20.71 6.07 -37.68
C GLN A 366 -20.64 5.05 -36.54
N GLY A 367 -20.75 5.51 -35.29
CA GLY A 367 -20.73 4.63 -34.11
C GLY A 367 -21.90 3.65 -34.10
N LYS A 368 -23.10 4.14 -34.43
CA LYS A 368 -24.32 3.30 -34.57
C LYS A 368 -24.14 2.22 -35.64
N GLU A 369 -23.69 2.57 -36.84
CA GLU A 369 -23.49 1.65 -37.94
C GLU A 369 -22.46 0.55 -37.60
N ILE A 370 -21.36 0.92 -36.94
CA ILE A 370 -20.38 -0.04 -36.46
C ILE A 370 -21.00 -0.96 -35.41
N TRP A 371 -21.72 -0.40 -34.41
CA TRP A 371 -22.40 -1.21 -33.39
C TRP A 371 -23.39 -2.20 -34.00
N GLN A 372 -24.18 -1.78 -35.01
CA GLN A 372 -25.16 -2.65 -35.66
C GLN A 372 -24.50 -3.81 -36.41
N ARG A 373 -23.41 -3.56 -37.13
CA ARG A 373 -22.70 -4.60 -37.93
C ARG A 373 -21.81 -5.53 -37.13
N CYS A 374 -21.29 -5.07 -35.96
CA CYS A 374 -20.39 -5.86 -35.14
C CYS A 374 -21.12 -7.01 -34.44
N ARG A 375 -20.37 -8.10 -34.21
CA ARG A 375 -20.78 -9.13 -33.25
C ARG A 375 -20.91 -8.46 -31.88
N LYS A 376 -22.01 -8.70 -31.20
CA LYS A 376 -22.26 -8.21 -29.85
C LYS A 376 -22.17 -9.34 -28.85
N LEU A 377 -21.55 -9.09 -27.71
CA LEU A 377 -21.40 -10.01 -26.59
C LEU A 377 -22.28 -9.56 -25.42
N SER A 378 -22.70 -10.50 -24.63
CA SER A 378 -23.24 -10.28 -23.30
C SER A 378 -22.11 -10.18 -22.27
N ALA A 379 -22.44 -9.82 -21.02
CA ALA A 379 -21.49 -9.88 -19.91
C ALA A 379 -21.00 -11.32 -19.67
N ASP A 380 -21.89 -12.29 -19.80
CA ASP A 380 -21.54 -13.72 -19.67
C ASP A 380 -20.59 -14.17 -20.77
N ASP A 381 -20.83 -13.76 -22.03
CA ASP A 381 -19.93 -14.05 -23.15
C ASP A 381 -18.53 -13.45 -22.94
N ILE A 382 -18.43 -12.21 -22.45
CA ILE A 382 -17.16 -11.57 -22.14
C ILE A 382 -16.40 -12.36 -21.07
N SER A 383 -17.09 -12.79 -20.02
CA SER A 383 -16.50 -13.61 -18.94
C SER A 383 -15.93 -14.92 -19.47
N ALA A 384 -16.60 -15.55 -20.44
CA ALA A 384 -16.19 -16.84 -21.02
C ALA A 384 -15.09 -16.72 -22.07
N TYR A 385 -15.08 -15.64 -22.88
CA TYR A 385 -14.28 -15.56 -24.12
C TYR A 385 -13.27 -14.42 -24.17
N SER A 386 -13.07 -13.65 -23.08
CA SER A 386 -12.03 -12.62 -23.03
C SER A 386 -10.62 -13.21 -23.19
N ASN A 387 -9.73 -12.51 -23.92
CA ASN A 387 -8.34 -12.92 -24.06
C ASN A 387 -7.50 -12.41 -22.89
N LEU A 388 -7.37 -13.22 -21.85
CA LEU A 388 -6.63 -12.87 -20.64
C LEU A 388 -5.11 -12.74 -20.86
N TYR A 389 -4.54 -13.42 -21.85
CA TYR A 389 -3.12 -13.28 -22.20
C TYR A 389 -2.83 -11.89 -22.74
N ARG A 390 -3.59 -11.42 -23.73
CA ARG A 390 -3.48 -10.06 -24.26
C ARG A 390 -3.73 -8.99 -23.20
N LEU A 391 -4.65 -9.25 -22.28
CA LEU A 391 -4.89 -8.34 -21.15
C LEU A 391 -3.64 -8.26 -20.25
N ALA A 392 -2.99 -9.39 -19.96
CA ALA A 392 -1.76 -9.42 -19.17
C ALA A 392 -0.61 -8.72 -19.90
N GLU A 393 -0.43 -8.96 -21.21
CA GLU A 393 0.56 -8.29 -22.06
C GLU A 393 0.34 -6.76 -22.08
N GLN A 394 -0.89 -6.32 -22.25
CA GLN A 394 -1.23 -4.89 -22.23
C GLN A 394 -0.89 -4.25 -20.88
N ARG A 395 -1.21 -4.92 -19.78
CA ARG A 395 -0.85 -4.46 -18.43
C ARG A 395 0.66 -4.36 -18.25
N GLU A 396 1.40 -5.36 -18.72
CA GLU A 396 2.85 -5.36 -18.64
C GLU A 396 3.47 -4.26 -19.52
N ALA A 397 2.94 -4.02 -20.72
CA ALA A 397 3.37 -2.93 -21.58
C ALA A 397 3.19 -1.54 -20.91
N PHE A 398 2.06 -1.28 -20.28
CA PHE A 398 1.86 -0.06 -19.50
C PHE A 398 2.82 0.02 -18.31
N ARG A 399 3.05 -1.07 -17.61
CA ARG A 399 3.98 -1.14 -16.47
C ARG A 399 5.41 -0.79 -16.88
N ILE A 400 5.90 -1.38 -17.97
CA ILE A 400 7.21 -1.08 -18.52
C ILE A 400 7.34 0.41 -18.88
N LYS A 401 6.33 0.96 -19.55
CA LYS A 401 6.31 2.37 -19.97
C LYS A 401 6.22 3.34 -18.79
N ASN A 402 5.54 2.96 -17.72
CA ASN A 402 5.35 3.82 -16.56
C ASN A 402 6.58 3.91 -15.65
N TRP A 403 7.46 2.94 -15.61
CA TRP A 403 8.65 3.00 -14.77
C TRP A 403 9.51 4.23 -15.03
N PRO A 404 9.95 4.51 -16.29
CA PRO A 404 10.68 5.73 -16.59
C PRO A 404 9.88 7.00 -16.30
N ALA A 405 8.56 7.00 -16.57
CA ALA A 405 7.69 8.14 -16.31
C ALA A 405 7.58 8.46 -14.81
N LEU A 406 7.47 7.43 -13.94
CA LEU A 406 7.47 7.60 -12.48
C LEU A 406 8.78 8.21 -11.98
N ALA A 407 9.92 7.73 -12.49
CA ALA A 407 11.23 8.24 -12.13
C ALA A 407 11.43 9.69 -12.61
N HIS A 408 11.00 10.00 -13.85
CA HIS A 408 11.09 11.35 -14.41
C HIS A 408 10.24 12.37 -13.60
N ASN A 409 9.04 11.97 -13.17
CA ASN A 409 8.11 12.82 -12.43
C ASN A 409 8.26 12.65 -10.90
N TYR A 410 9.44 12.40 -10.39
CA TYR A 410 9.69 12.06 -8.98
C TYR A 410 9.12 13.06 -7.97
N GLU A 411 9.03 14.35 -8.30
CA GLU A 411 8.47 15.40 -7.43
C GLU A 411 6.96 15.20 -7.17
N ARG A 412 6.26 14.56 -8.09
CA ARG A 412 4.80 14.34 -8.04
C ARG A 412 4.43 12.86 -7.97
N SER A 413 5.38 11.98 -8.17
CA SER A 413 5.22 10.54 -8.07
C SER A 413 5.73 10.02 -6.73
N VAL A 414 5.52 8.75 -6.50
CA VAL A 414 6.00 8.04 -5.30
C VAL A 414 7.33 7.31 -5.55
N PHE A 415 8.03 7.56 -6.65
CA PHE A 415 9.15 6.76 -7.11
C PHE A 415 10.22 6.53 -6.01
N TYR A 416 10.74 7.59 -5.40
CA TYR A 416 11.74 7.47 -4.32
C TYR A 416 11.15 7.10 -2.95
N GLN A 417 9.86 6.79 -2.89
CA GLN A 417 9.18 6.25 -1.71
C GLN A 417 8.86 4.75 -1.89
N LEU A 418 9.08 4.21 -3.09
CA LEU A 418 8.93 2.79 -3.40
C LEU A 418 10.10 1.98 -2.81
N ASN A 419 9.95 0.65 -2.80
CA ASN A 419 11.09 -0.22 -2.66
C ASN A 419 11.96 -0.11 -3.92
N LEU A 420 13.07 0.62 -3.82
CA LEU A 420 13.96 0.89 -4.94
C LEU A 420 14.70 -0.36 -5.43
N GLU A 421 14.86 -1.37 -4.60
CA GLU A 421 15.39 -2.68 -5.00
C GLU A 421 14.49 -3.35 -6.04
N ASN A 422 13.17 -3.37 -5.79
CA ASN A 422 12.20 -3.88 -6.76
C ASN A 422 12.19 -3.02 -8.05
N ALA A 423 12.24 -1.70 -7.92
CA ALA A 423 12.31 -0.80 -9.07
C ALA A 423 13.56 -1.06 -9.91
N ALA A 424 14.72 -1.22 -9.27
CA ALA A 424 15.97 -1.54 -9.95
C ALA A 424 15.91 -2.90 -10.66
N GLY A 425 15.30 -3.90 -10.03
CA GLY A 425 15.03 -5.21 -10.63
C GLY A 425 14.19 -5.11 -11.91
N GLU A 426 13.13 -4.30 -11.91
CA GLU A 426 12.29 -4.07 -13.09
C GLU A 426 13.06 -3.34 -14.21
N PHE A 427 13.83 -2.28 -13.87
CA PHE A 427 14.69 -1.59 -14.84
C PHE A 427 15.73 -2.51 -15.46
N ALA A 428 16.33 -3.40 -14.67
CA ALA A 428 17.29 -4.37 -15.17
C ALA A 428 16.62 -5.45 -16.03
N ARG A 429 15.48 -5.99 -15.58
CA ARG A 429 14.72 -7.05 -16.27
C ARG A 429 14.25 -6.64 -17.66
N TYR A 430 13.76 -5.40 -17.80
CA TYR A 430 13.24 -4.87 -19.07
C TYR A 430 14.26 -4.03 -19.83
N ASP A 431 15.51 -4.03 -19.40
CA ASP A 431 16.60 -3.24 -20.00
C ASP A 431 16.26 -1.75 -20.19
N LEU A 432 15.55 -1.18 -19.22
CA LEU A 432 15.15 0.22 -19.28
C LEU A 432 16.38 1.14 -19.11
N SER A 433 16.35 2.27 -19.81
CA SER A 433 17.35 3.31 -19.65
C SER A 433 17.23 3.98 -18.29
N LEU A 434 18.36 4.35 -17.68
CA LEU A 434 18.34 5.15 -16.46
C LEU A 434 17.65 6.49 -16.72
N PRO A 435 16.88 7.02 -15.74
CA PRO A 435 16.32 8.38 -15.84
C PRO A 435 17.43 9.43 -15.96
N GLU A 436 17.08 10.63 -16.40
CA GLU A 436 18.01 11.77 -16.37
C GLU A 436 18.50 12.03 -14.93
N PRO A 437 19.78 12.46 -14.75
CA PRO A 437 20.30 12.80 -13.44
C PRO A 437 19.47 13.90 -12.77
N LEU A 438 19.27 13.78 -11.46
CA LEU A 438 18.56 14.82 -10.71
C LEU A 438 19.34 16.12 -10.64
N SER A 439 18.61 17.23 -10.63
CA SER A 439 19.20 18.57 -10.41
C SER A 439 19.89 18.66 -9.05
N GLU A 440 20.94 19.49 -8.96
CA GLU A 440 21.59 19.80 -7.67
C GLU A 440 20.64 20.44 -6.65
N SER A 441 19.59 21.09 -7.12
CA SER A 441 18.53 21.67 -6.27
C SER A 441 17.57 20.64 -5.66
N ALA A 442 17.58 19.40 -6.13
CA ALA A 442 16.74 18.33 -5.58
C ALA A 442 17.12 18.02 -4.13
N PRO A 443 16.17 17.58 -3.29
CA PRO A 443 16.44 17.25 -1.88
C PRO A 443 17.58 16.25 -1.73
N LEU A 444 18.46 16.48 -0.77
CA LEU A 444 19.68 15.69 -0.57
C LEU A 444 19.39 14.18 -0.50
N MET A 445 18.40 13.77 0.31
CA MET A 445 18.05 12.34 0.44
C MET A 445 17.52 11.74 -0.86
N THR A 446 16.79 12.52 -1.66
CA THR A 446 16.33 12.06 -2.97
C THR A 446 17.50 11.83 -3.93
N ARG A 447 18.50 12.73 -3.93
CA ARG A 447 19.72 12.56 -4.73
C ARG A 447 20.56 11.36 -4.29
N ILE A 448 20.65 11.10 -2.98
CA ILE A 448 21.30 9.90 -2.44
C ILE A 448 20.56 8.64 -2.92
N SER A 449 19.24 8.60 -2.75
CA SER A 449 18.40 7.47 -3.19
C SER A 449 18.48 7.24 -4.70
N ASP A 450 18.53 8.30 -5.51
CA ASP A 450 18.71 8.20 -6.97
C ASP A 450 20.04 7.53 -7.34
N ASN A 451 21.13 7.95 -6.70
CA ASN A 451 22.45 7.35 -6.96
C ASN A 451 22.50 5.88 -6.52
N MET A 452 21.90 5.53 -5.39
CA MET A 452 21.80 4.13 -4.94
C MET A 452 20.95 3.28 -5.90
N PHE A 453 19.82 3.81 -6.37
CA PHE A 453 18.99 3.18 -7.39
C PHE A 453 19.77 2.94 -8.70
N ARG A 454 20.50 3.94 -9.20
CA ARG A 454 21.35 3.83 -10.39
C ARG A 454 22.44 2.78 -10.21
N ALA A 455 23.13 2.81 -9.07
CA ALA A 455 24.13 1.81 -8.73
C ALA A 455 23.53 0.39 -8.80
N ARG A 456 22.35 0.20 -8.21
CA ARG A 456 21.70 -1.11 -8.18
C ARG A 456 21.25 -1.59 -9.55
N VAL A 457 20.67 -0.73 -10.38
CA VAL A 457 20.33 -1.05 -11.78
C VAL A 457 21.56 -1.48 -12.56
N GLN A 458 22.66 -0.71 -12.47
CA GLN A 458 23.91 -1.04 -13.19
C GLN A 458 24.51 -2.36 -12.68
N GLN A 459 24.49 -2.58 -11.38
CA GLN A 459 24.98 -3.83 -10.77
C GLN A 459 24.19 -5.04 -11.30
N LEU A 460 22.87 -4.96 -11.33
CA LEU A 460 22.00 -6.03 -11.83
C LEU A 460 22.17 -6.28 -13.33
N LYS A 461 22.52 -5.24 -14.10
CA LYS A 461 22.88 -5.36 -15.53
C LYS A 461 24.32 -5.83 -15.77
N GLY A 462 25.13 -6.03 -14.72
CA GLY A 462 26.54 -6.40 -14.83
C GLY A 462 27.45 -5.28 -15.35
N LEU A 463 27.04 -4.02 -15.19
CA LEU A 463 27.75 -2.83 -15.65
C LEU A 463 28.48 -2.13 -14.48
N ALA A 464 29.30 -1.11 -14.80
CA ALA A 464 30.01 -0.32 -13.78
C ALA A 464 29.01 0.47 -12.91
N TYR A 465 29.06 0.28 -11.59
CA TYR A 465 28.11 0.85 -10.65
C TYR A 465 28.74 1.66 -9.50
N ARG A 466 30.01 1.41 -9.22
CA ARG A 466 30.69 1.99 -8.04
C ARG A 466 30.77 3.51 -8.04
N GLU A 467 30.75 4.13 -9.20
CA GLU A 467 30.75 5.60 -9.29
C GLU A 467 29.49 6.20 -8.66
N TYR A 468 28.34 5.57 -8.88
CA TYR A 468 27.08 6.00 -8.28
C TYR A 468 27.05 5.77 -6.76
N GLU A 469 27.56 4.64 -6.28
CA GLU A 469 27.70 4.40 -4.84
C GLU A 469 28.60 5.44 -4.19
N ASN A 470 29.77 5.69 -4.76
CA ASN A 470 30.71 6.69 -4.26
C ASN A 470 30.09 8.09 -4.22
N GLU A 471 29.29 8.45 -5.24
CA GLU A 471 28.58 9.72 -5.28
C GLU A 471 27.50 9.81 -4.19
N ALA A 472 26.73 8.75 -3.93
CA ALA A 472 25.77 8.69 -2.83
C ALA A 472 26.46 8.92 -1.47
N PHE A 473 27.58 8.25 -1.22
CA PHE A 473 28.35 8.43 0.01
C PHE A 473 28.97 9.83 0.11
N ARG A 474 29.46 10.39 -1.01
CA ARG A 474 29.97 11.76 -1.06
C ARG A 474 28.89 12.77 -0.68
N LEU A 475 27.72 12.67 -1.29
CA LEU A 475 26.56 13.54 -0.99
C LEU A 475 26.16 13.46 0.48
N MET A 476 26.13 12.27 1.06
CA MET A 476 25.80 12.08 2.47
C MET A 476 26.86 12.72 3.37
N ARG A 477 28.14 12.48 3.12
CA ARG A 477 29.25 13.09 3.87
C ARG A 477 29.18 14.61 3.82
N ASP A 478 29.03 15.16 2.62
CA ASP A 478 29.01 16.61 2.41
C ASP A 478 27.79 17.27 3.06
N GLY A 479 26.62 16.59 3.04
CA GLY A 479 25.41 17.04 3.73
C GLY A 479 25.56 17.03 5.25
N LEU A 480 26.17 15.98 5.82
CA LEU A 480 26.46 15.92 7.25
C LEU A 480 27.45 17.02 7.68
N THR A 481 28.51 17.21 6.89
CA THR A 481 29.50 18.26 7.13
C THR A 481 28.87 19.64 7.09
N ALA A 482 28.05 19.93 6.07
CA ALA A 482 27.34 21.20 5.95
C ALA A 482 26.38 21.44 7.14
N SER A 483 25.68 20.40 7.60
CA SER A 483 24.80 20.48 8.77
C SER A 483 25.57 20.78 10.06
N ALA A 484 26.76 20.17 10.24
CA ALA A 484 27.62 20.45 11.38
C ALA A 484 28.14 21.89 11.35
N LEU A 485 28.63 22.36 10.19
CA LEU A 485 29.14 23.71 10.01
C LEU A 485 28.06 24.78 10.18
N ALA A 486 26.80 24.50 9.81
CA ALA A 486 25.69 25.42 10.03
C ALA A 486 25.38 25.66 11.53
N LYS A 487 25.75 24.73 12.39
CA LYS A 487 25.57 24.81 13.85
C LYS A 487 26.82 25.30 14.57
N ARG A 488 27.86 25.75 13.84
CA ARG A 488 29.08 26.26 14.47
C ARG A 488 28.80 27.41 15.39
N GLN A 489 29.48 27.41 16.52
CA GLN A 489 29.37 28.44 17.56
C GLN A 489 30.76 28.78 18.07
N GLN A 490 30.91 29.97 18.62
CA GLN A 490 32.10 30.29 19.40
C GLN A 490 31.95 29.69 20.78
N PRO A 491 32.92 28.88 21.24
CA PRO A 491 32.90 28.43 22.62
C PRO A 491 33.16 29.60 23.57
N HIS A 492 32.41 29.64 24.67
CA HIS A 492 32.60 30.64 25.75
C HIS A 492 32.56 29.95 27.09
N LEU A 493 33.36 30.48 28.03
CA LEU A 493 33.43 29.97 29.40
C LEU A 493 32.24 30.49 30.20
N SER A 494 31.43 29.58 30.71
CA SER A 494 30.25 29.91 31.53
C SER A 494 30.31 29.37 32.98
N VAL A 495 31.49 28.88 33.37
CA VAL A 495 31.71 28.29 34.71
C VAL A 495 32.88 28.96 35.42
N TYR A 496 32.87 28.93 36.75
CA TYR A 496 33.97 29.45 37.58
C TYR A 496 35.15 28.47 37.61
N SER A 497 36.33 28.96 37.98
CA SER A 497 37.59 28.21 37.94
C SER A 497 37.65 26.98 38.84
N ASP A 498 36.77 26.91 39.84
CA ASP A 498 36.66 25.80 40.80
C ASP A 498 35.48 24.87 40.52
N GLN A 499 34.70 25.14 39.48
CA GLN A 499 33.56 24.31 39.09
C GLN A 499 33.98 23.16 38.14
N ILE A 500 33.28 22.05 38.29
CA ILE A 500 33.40 20.88 37.43
C ILE A 500 32.06 20.68 36.72
N VAL A 501 32.10 20.59 35.40
CA VAL A 501 30.97 20.16 34.60
C VAL A 501 31.00 18.64 34.51
N TRP A 502 29.93 17.98 34.88
CA TRP A 502 29.80 16.54 34.89
C TRP A 502 28.74 16.08 33.93
N GLY A 503 29.17 15.45 32.81
CA GLY A 503 28.31 14.78 31.87
C GLY A 503 28.20 13.28 32.18
N ARG A 504 26.99 12.74 32.13
CA ARG A 504 26.70 11.31 32.33
C ARG A 504 25.78 10.79 31.23
N SER A 505 26.02 9.55 30.79
CA SER A 505 25.20 8.92 29.77
C SER A 505 25.00 7.43 30.08
N PRO A 506 23.78 6.90 29.94
CA PRO A 506 23.56 5.46 29.90
C PRO A 506 24.28 4.85 28.69
N VAL A 507 24.41 3.53 28.68
CA VAL A 507 24.86 2.79 27.51
C VAL A 507 23.66 2.18 26.80
N ARG A 508 23.74 2.10 25.48
CA ARG A 508 22.71 1.51 24.63
C ARG A 508 23.07 0.06 24.32
N ILE A 509 22.12 -0.86 24.51
CA ILE A 509 22.23 -2.24 24.01
C ILE A 509 21.20 -2.41 22.90
N ASP A 510 21.67 -2.85 21.72
CA ASP A 510 20.82 -3.18 20.60
C ASP A 510 20.26 -4.59 20.78
N LEU A 511 18.95 -4.70 20.95
CA LEU A 511 18.24 -5.98 21.11
C LEU A 511 18.01 -6.66 19.76
N ALA A 512 17.75 -5.87 18.72
CA ALA A 512 17.53 -6.35 17.37
C ALA A 512 17.83 -5.27 16.34
N GLY A 513 18.26 -5.68 15.14
CA GLY A 513 18.42 -4.80 13.99
C GLY A 513 19.65 -3.89 14.03
N GLY A 514 20.59 -4.10 14.95
CA GLY A 514 21.86 -3.35 14.98
C GLY A 514 22.56 -3.42 13.61
N TRP A 515 23.14 -2.32 13.15
CA TRP A 515 23.76 -2.12 11.85
C TRP A 515 22.80 -2.03 10.64
N THR A 516 21.50 -2.30 10.80
CA THR A 516 20.54 -2.07 9.69
C THR A 516 20.38 -0.58 9.36
N ASP A 517 20.71 0.30 10.27
CA ASP A 517 20.75 1.75 10.12
C ASP A 517 22.03 2.28 9.47
N THR A 518 22.93 1.38 9.05
CA THR A 518 24.20 1.73 8.43
C THR A 518 24.14 1.59 6.91
N PRO A 519 24.66 2.58 6.14
CA PRO A 519 24.77 2.47 4.69
C PRO A 519 25.67 1.29 4.26
N PRO A 520 25.42 0.63 3.14
CA PRO A 520 24.35 0.93 2.15
C PRO A 520 22.98 0.38 2.51
N TYR A 521 22.87 -0.53 3.50
CA TYR A 521 21.61 -1.22 3.80
C TYR A 521 20.47 -0.26 4.09
N CYS A 522 20.69 0.73 4.97
CA CYS A 522 19.63 1.68 5.33
C CYS A 522 19.18 2.59 4.17
N LEU A 523 19.99 2.76 3.14
CA LEU A 523 19.65 3.56 1.96
C LEU A 523 18.75 2.79 0.98
N ASN A 524 18.82 1.46 0.98
CA ASN A 524 18.06 0.58 0.09
C ASN A 524 16.78 0.06 0.77
N GLU A 525 16.94 -0.49 1.99
CA GLU A 525 15.89 -1.24 2.70
C GLU A 525 15.25 -0.44 3.84
N GLY A 526 15.88 0.67 4.24
CA GLY A 526 15.58 1.35 5.49
C GLY A 526 16.15 0.60 6.70
N GLY A 527 16.57 1.32 7.74
CA GLY A 527 17.08 0.75 8.98
C GLY A 527 16.05 0.71 10.09
N SER A 528 16.09 -0.35 10.90
CA SER A 528 15.28 -0.46 12.11
C SER A 528 16.08 -1.10 13.22
N VAL A 529 16.32 -0.32 14.28
CA VAL A 529 17.04 -0.78 15.46
C VAL A 529 16.13 -0.67 16.68
N VAL A 530 16.02 -1.74 17.42
CA VAL A 530 15.39 -1.77 18.74
C VAL A 530 16.48 -1.83 19.78
N ASN A 531 16.57 -0.81 20.63
CA ASN A 531 17.58 -0.73 21.68
C ASN A 531 17.00 -0.34 23.03
N ILE A 532 17.77 -0.64 24.09
CA ILE A 532 17.49 -0.24 25.46
C ILE A 532 18.65 0.60 25.97
N ALA A 533 18.35 1.71 26.63
CA ALA A 533 19.31 2.45 27.44
C ALA A 533 19.40 1.78 28.81
N ILE A 534 20.60 1.47 29.27
CA ILE A 534 20.84 0.83 30.56
C ILE A 534 21.82 1.61 31.43
N GLU A 535 21.64 1.49 32.72
CA GLU A 535 22.56 1.94 33.76
C GLU A 535 23.09 0.75 34.55
N LEU A 536 24.30 0.85 35.06
CA LEU A 536 24.91 -0.17 35.90
C LEU A 536 24.65 0.17 37.39
N ASN A 537 23.83 -0.66 38.04
CA ASN A 537 23.44 -0.43 39.45
C ASN A 537 22.90 0.99 39.71
N GLY A 538 22.09 1.53 38.80
CA GLY A 538 21.52 2.88 38.90
C GLY A 538 22.53 4.01 38.65
N GLN A 539 23.69 3.70 38.04
CA GLN A 539 24.69 4.68 37.67
C GLN A 539 24.94 4.63 36.15
N PRO A 540 24.89 5.79 35.48
CA PRO A 540 25.29 5.88 34.08
C PRO A 540 26.75 5.45 33.90
N PRO A 541 27.06 4.46 33.04
CA PRO A 541 28.40 3.90 32.94
C PRO A 541 29.41 4.79 32.20
N LEU A 542 28.91 5.75 31.42
CA LEU A 542 29.77 6.69 30.70
C LEU A 542 29.74 8.05 31.38
N GLN A 543 30.90 8.54 31.81
CA GLN A 543 31.02 9.78 32.54
C GLN A 543 32.16 10.63 32.00
N VAL A 544 31.95 11.94 31.95
CA VAL A 544 32.94 12.92 31.53
C VAL A 544 32.94 14.06 32.53
N TYR A 545 34.10 14.40 33.01
CA TYR A 545 34.35 15.53 33.89
C TYR A 545 35.17 16.58 33.17
N VAL A 546 34.68 17.80 33.07
CA VAL A 546 35.41 18.92 32.46
C VAL A 546 35.57 20.03 33.48
N LYS A 547 36.79 20.48 33.67
CA LYS A 547 37.10 21.62 34.54
C LYS A 547 38.06 22.61 33.88
N PRO A 548 37.96 23.90 34.21
CA PRO A 548 38.96 24.88 33.79
C PRO A 548 40.35 24.56 34.33
N CYS A 549 41.41 24.89 33.62
CA CYS A 549 42.76 24.86 34.12
C CYS A 549 43.50 26.17 33.83
N ARG A 550 44.49 26.51 34.68
CA ARG A 550 45.20 27.81 34.56
C ARG A 550 46.08 27.94 33.32
N GLU A 551 46.56 26.82 32.85
CA GLU A 551 47.43 26.77 31.65
C GLU A 551 46.54 26.70 30.38
N TYR A 552 46.86 27.50 29.36
CA TYR A 552 46.11 27.53 28.08
C TYR A 552 46.43 26.32 27.21
N LYS A 553 46.00 25.15 27.68
CA LYS A 553 46.15 23.85 27.01
C LYS A 553 44.92 22.97 27.32
N ILE A 554 44.75 21.90 26.56
CA ILE A 554 43.73 20.90 26.81
C ILE A 554 44.38 19.64 27.32
N ILE A 555 43.99 19.13 28.49
CA ILE A 555 44.49 17.90 29.10
C ILE A 555 43.36 16.87 28.99
N LEU A 556 43.65 15.74 28.28
CA LEU A 556 42.74 14.62 28.15
C LEU A 556 43.23 13.49 29.06
N ARG A 557 42.31 12.92 29.87
CA ARG A 557 42.59 11.79 30.76
C ARG A 557 41.52 10.72 30.57
N SER A 558 41.91 9.45 30.58
CA SER A 558 41.03 8.30 30.68
C SER A 558 41.38 7.55 31.97
N ILE A 559 40.41 7.44 32.86
CA ILE A 559 40.60 6.75 34.15
C ILE A 559 40.67 5.24 33.91
N ASP A 560 39.78 4.71 33.08
CA ASP A 560 39.69 3.30 32.79
C ASP A 560 40.86 2.76 32.00
N LEU A 561 41.49 3.55 31.12
CA LEU A 561 42.66 3.16 30.34
C LEU A 561 43.98 3.60 30.97
N GLY A 562 43.94 4.42 32.02
CA GLY A 562 45.16 4.97 32.64
C GLY A 562 45.96 5.88 31.70
N ALA A 563 45.32 6.42 30.65
CA ALA A 563 45.99 7.21 29.62
C ALA A 563 45.82 8.72 29.86
N MET A 564 46.85 9.49 29.44
CA MET A 564 46.81 10.96 29.47
C MET A 564 47.49 11.52 28.21
N GLU A 565 46.89 12.57 27.66
CA GLU A 565 47.43 13.34 26.54
C GLU A 565 47.28 14.84 26.80
N VAL A 566 48.27 15.62 26.38
CA VAL A 566 48.21 17.09 26.43
C VAL A 566 48.16 17.61 25.01
N VAL A 567 47.12 18.40 24.72
CA VAL A 567 46.84 18.97 23.40
C VAL A 567 47.10 20.47 23.47
N THR A 568 47.98 20.95 22.62
CA THR A 568 48.46 22.35 22.57
C THR A 568 48.26 23.00 21.21
N THR A 569 48.00 22.21 20.18
CA THR A 569 47.87 22.67 18.80
C THR A 569 46.55 22.20 18.15
N TYR A 570 46.11 22.92 17.12
CA TYR A 570 44.99 22.50 16.30
C TYR A 570 45.23 21.19 15.53
N GLY A 571 46.52 20.90 15.21
CA GLY A 571 46.90 19.65 14.59
C GLY A 571 46.59 18.46 15.50
N GLU A 572 46.94 18.58 16.78
CA GLU A 572 46.68 17.54 17.79
C GLU A 572 45.15 17.40 18.07
N VAL A 573 44.38 18.47 18.04
CA VAL A 573 42.91 18.39 18.12
C VAL A 573 42.33 17.66 16.91
N ARG A 574 42.88 17.92 15.71
CA ARG A 574 42.42 17.31 14.45
C ARG A 574 42.74 15.82 14.35
N ASP A 575 43.66 15.33 15.15
CA ASP A 575 44.11 13.93 15.14
C ASP A 575 43.13 12.96 15.80
N PHE A 576 41.85 13.20 15.60
CA PHE A 576 40.77 12.33 16.06
C PHE A 576 40.52 11.13 15.15
N MET A 577 41.07 11.11 13.93
CA MET A 577 40.93 10.00 12.99
C MET A 577 41.97 8.88 13.23
N GLN A 578 42.88 9.03 14.19
CA GLN A 578 43.86 8.01 14.50
C GLN A 578 43.17 6.77 15.11
N VAL A 579 43.18 5.67 14.37
CA VAL A 579 42.58 4.41 14.80
C VAL A 579 43.28 3.90 16.04
N GLY A 580 42.52 3.54 17.08
CA GLY A 580 43.03 3.01 18.35
C GLY A 580 43.47 4.09 19.37
N SER A 581 43.35 5.37 19.04
CA SER A 581 43.56 6.43 20.03
C SER A 581 42.45 6.46 21.10
N PRO A 582 42.81 6.44 22.39
CA PRO A 582 41.81 6.56 23.47
C PRO A 582 41.11 7.90 23.51
N PHE A 583 41.60 8.90 22.80
CA PHE A 583 41.13 10.27 22.82
C PHE A 583 40.48 10.73 21.50
N SER A 584 40.23 9.84 20.55
CA SER A 584 39.55 10.18 19.28
C SER A 584 38.18 10.84 19.51
N ILE A 585 37.36 10.28 20.40
CA ILE A 585 35.99 10.80 20.70
C ILE A 585 36.05 12.20 21.34
N PRO A 586 36.81 12.44 22.43
CA PRO A 586 36.89 13.78 23.01
C PRO A 586 37.53 14.81 22.06
N LYS A 587 38.49 14.43 21.23
CA LYS A 587 39.04 15.32 20.19
C LYS A 587 38.00 15.69 19.15
N ALA A 588 37.21 14.72 18.66
CA ALA A 588 36.10 14.99 17.74
C ALA A 588 35.03 15.91 18.37
N ALA A 589 34.72 15.68 19.67
CA ALA A 589 33.80 16.55 20.41
C ALA A 589 34.34 18.00 20.54
N LEU A 590 35.63 18.17 20.78
CA LEU A 590 36.28 19.50 20.80
C LEU A 590 36.18 20.21 19.46
N VAL A 591 36.39 19.48 18.35
CA VAL A 591 36.19 20.03 16.99
C VAL A 591 34.77 20.53 16.81
N LEU A 592 33.78 19.70 17.13
CA LEU A 592 32.36 20.07 17.00
C LEU A 592 31.96 21.20 17.96
N ALA A 593 32.61 21.30 19.13
CA ALA A 593 32.40 22.38 20.08
C ALA A 593 33.05 23.71 19.66
N GLY A 594 33.75 23.74 18.53
CA GLY A 594 34.33 24.95 17.98
C GLY A 594 35.80 25.20 18.31
N PHE A 595 36.54 24.24 18.94
CA PHE A 595 37.99 24.35 19.20
C PHE A 595 38.84 23.92 18.01
N GLN A 596 38.39 24.28 16.80
CA GLN A 596 39.08 24.01 15.54
C GLN A 596 38.75 25.09 14.50
N PRO A 597 39.73 25.62 13.74
CA PRO A 597 39.46 26.54 12.64
C PRO A 597 38.42 25.99 11.66
N GLY A 598 37.45 26.80 11.28
CA GLY A 598 36.31 26.43 10.44
C GLY A 598 35.08 25.90 11.19
N PHE A 599 35.23 25.44 12.43
CA PHE A 599 34.12 24.99 13.29
C PHE A 599 33.73 26.05 14.36
N SER A 600 34.51 27.12 14.51
CA SER A 600 34.16 28.31 15.27
C SER A 600 33.66 29.40 14.35
N THR A 601 32.85 30.33 14.88
CA THR A 601 32.45 31.57 14.19
C THR A 601 33.59 32.59 14.10
N GLU A 602 34.58 32.48 14.99
CA GLU A 602 35.78 33.31 14.98
C GLU A 602 37.02 32.51 14.60
N SER A 603 38.02 33.18 14.10
CA SER A 603 39.30 32.60 13.68
C SER A 603 40.42 33.06 14.59
N TYR A 604 41.28 32.13 15.01
CA TYR A 604 42.44 32.34 15.84
C TYR A 604 43.69 31.76 15.18
N VAL A 605 44.84 32.34 15.43
CA VAL A 605 46.12 31.90 14.84
C VAL A 605 46.57 30.57 15.44
N SER A 606 46.25 30.33 16.72
CA SER A 606 46.61 29.11 17.45
C SER A 606 45.54 28.67 18.44
N LEU A 607 45.60 27.41 18.85
CA LEU A 607 44.76 26.87 19.93
C LEU A 607 44.95 27.61 21.24
N GLU A 608 46.21 27.99 21.56
CA GLU A 608 46.55 28.77 22.75
C GLU A 608 45.85 30.13 22.75
N GLU A 609 45.87 30.82 21.61
CA GLU A 609 45.19 32.12 21.45
C GLU A 609 43.67 31.98 21.60
N GLN A 610 43.07 30.95 21.03
CA GLN A 610 41.65 30.63 21.22
C GLN A 610 41.33 30.32 22.68
N LEU A 611 42.17 29.56 23.39
CA LEU A 611 41.96 29.28 24.80
C LEU A 611 42.13 30.52 25.69
N LYS A 612 43.01 31.46 25.33
CA LYS A 612 43.10 32.79 25.95
C LYS A 612 41.83 33.59 25.77
N ALA A 613 41.27 33.61 24.57
CA ALA A 613 39.99 34.24 24.26
C ALA A 613 38.82 33.53 24.96
N PHE A 614 38.84 32.22 25.09
CA PHE A 614 37.90 31.42 25.87
C PHE A 614 37.98 31.70 27.38
N GLY A 615 39.14 32.13 27.85
CA GLY A 615 39.39 32.54 29.23
C GLY A 615 40.02 31.46 30.11
N SER A 616 40.28 30.26 29.61
CA SER A 616 40.88 29.14 30.37
C SER A 616 41.39 28.04 29.45
N GLY A 617 42.37 27.25 29.92
CA GLY A 617 42.53 25.88 29.42
C GLY A 617 41.46 24.96 30.02
N MET A 618 41.50 23.68 29.65
CA MET A 618 40.55 22.71 30.17
C MET A 618 41.19 21.35 30.42
N GLU A 619 40.71 20.68 31.46
CA GLU A 619 41.01 19.27 31.71
C GLU A 619 39.72 18.46 31.52
N ILE A 620 39.79 17.47 30.62
CA ILE A 620 38.68 16.57 30.29
C ILE A 620 39.06 15.19 30.78
N THR A 621 38.33 14.65 31.72
CA THR A 621 38.56 13.33 32.29
C THR A 621 37.39 12.41 31.90
N LEU A 622 37.73 11.29 31.29
CA LEU A 622 36.80 10.26 30.85
C LEU A 622 36.80 9.09 31.83
N LEU A 623 35.61 8.55 32.09
CA LEU A 623 35.43 7.29 32.78
C LEU A 623 34.40 6.45 32.00
N SER A 624 34.85 5.27 31.57
CA SER A 624 33.96 4.25 31.01
C SER A 624 33.95 3.03 31.93
N ALA A 625 32.81 2.67 32.47
CA ALA A 625 32.63 1.42 33.18
C ALA A 625 32.29 0.25 32.21
N ILE A 626 32.29 0.51 30.91
CA ILE A 626 32.10 -0.49 29.86
C ILE A 626 33.48 -0.86 29.30
N PRO A 627 33.81 -2.16 29.19
CA PRO A 627 35.09 -2.58 28.65
C PRO A 627 35.31 -2.12 27.21
N ALA A 628 36.54 -1.68 26.91
CA ALA A 628 36.89 -1.35 25.53
C ALA A 628 36.72 -2.59 24.62
N GLY A 629 36.20 -2.39 23.41
CA GLY A 629 35.90 -3.46 22.47
C GLY A 629 34.59 -4.21 22.68
N SER A 630 33.78 -3.82 23.65
CA SER A 630 32.43 -4.41 23.84
C SER A 630 31.45 -4.10 22.70
N GLY A 631 31.74 -3.16 21.82
CA GLY A 631 30.85 -2.71 20.76
C GLY A 631 29.69 -1.81 21.20
N LEU A 632 29.74 -1.35 22.45
CA LEU A 632 28.73 -0.49 23.06
C LEU A 632 29.17 0.98 23.08
#